data_6322a78f0523582d2ca720d47223ea7f
#
_entry.id   6322a78f0523582d2ca720d47223ea7f
#
_cell.length_a   1.000
_cell.length_b   1.000
_cell.length_c   1.000
_cell.angle_alpha   90.00
_cell.angle_beta   90.00
_cell.angle_gamma   90.00
#
_symmetry.space_group_name_H-M   'P 1'
#
loop_
_entity.id
_entity.type
_entity.pdbx_description
1 polymer ?
#
loop_
_entity_poly.entity_id
_entity_poly.type
_entity_poly.pdbx_seq_one_letter_code
_entity_poly.pdbx_strand_id
1 'polypeptide(L)'
;YSHIVPEGFGTADCIMVGEGRICVVDYKNGSGVSVEADNNPQMMLYGLGALHTYSAVYGDSIRNVHLSIVQPNAGGVKEWGTTVADLEDWGTQYVRPLANLAWEGKGDFAPGDWCRFCRAKAQCTARAKKMLELYPLKGAEPEVAPKTEGARLLTDAEIGDILTRALDLQDWVKSLQDYALSAALDGREIKGWKAVEGRVSRDWAGGTDQAFKLLAERGIEEALLWERKPVTVAGLEKALGKKAFEEIAGDIICRTAGKP
;
A
#
# COMPACT_ATOMS: atom_id res chain seq x y z
N TYR A 1 18.72 -11.52 6.87
CA TYR A 1 18.54 -12.90 6.37
C TYR A 1 19.15 -13.13 4.98
N SER A 2 20.24 -12.43 4.67
CA SER A 2 20.98 -12.56 3.39
C SER A 2 21.55 -13.96 3.13
N HIS A 3 21.69 -14.78 4.16
CA HIS A 3 22.08 -16.19 4.06
C HIS A 3 20.98 -17.09 3.48
N ILE A 4 19.73 -16.63 3.44
CA ILE A 4 18.57 -17.31 2.85
C ILE A 4 18.16 -16.67 1.53
N VAL A 5 18.05 -15.34 1.52
CA VAL A 5 17.59 -14.55 0.36
C VAL A 5 18.75 -13.67 -0.11
N PRO A 6 19.20 -13.75 -1.38
CA PRO A 6 20.25 -12.88 -1.89
C PRO A 6 19.93 -11.40 -1.62
N GLU A 7 20.87 -10.68 -1.00
CA GLU A 7 20.71 -9.30 -0.52
C GLU A 7 19.49 -9.05 0.40
N GLY A 8 18.94 -10.13 0.98
CA GLY A 8 17.78 -10.07 1.86
C GLY A 8 18.11 -9.37 3.18
N PHE A 9 17.36 -8.34 3.51
CA PHE A 9 17.45 -7.63 4.79
C PHE A 9 16.05 -7.29 5.31
N GLY A 10 15.96 -6.89 6.56
CA GLY A 10 14.72 -6.44 7.17
C GLY A 10 15.00 -5.80 8.52
N THR A 11 14.07 -5.03 9.01
CA THR A 11 14.10 -4.40 10.32
C THR A 11 12.92 -4.90 11.13
N ALA A 12 13.18 -5.58 12.23
CA ALA A 12 12.18 -5.95 13.21
C ALA A 12 12.07 -4.82 14.25
N ASP A 13 10.86 -4.54 14.72
CA ASP A 13 10.64 -3.45 15.68
C ASP A 13 11.20 -3.79 17.05
N CYS A 14 11.07 -5.07 17.48
CA CYS A 14 11.61 -5.54 18.75
C CYS A 14 12.05 -7.00 18.65
N ILE A 15 13.21 -7.30 19.21
CA ILE A 15 13.72 -8.66 19.37
C ILE A 15 14.09 -8.87 20.83
N MET A 16 13.62 -9.95 21.41
CA MET A 16 13.95 -10.38 22.78
C MET A 16 14.52 -11.78 22.74
N VAL A 17 15.61 -12.01 23.45
CA VAL A 17 16.28 -13.32 23.52
C VAL A 17 16.41 -13.75 24.98
N GLY A 18 15.93 -14.92 25.31
CA GLY A 18 16.01 -15.47 26.66
C GLY A 18 15.26 -16.78 26.80
N GLU A 19 15.54 -17.51 27.85
CA GLU A 19 14.83 -18.75 28.22
C GLU A 19 14.73 -19.79 27.08
N GLY A 20 15.79 -19.92 26.26
CA GLY A 20 15.81 -20.88 25.17
C GLY A 20 14.97 -20.50 23.97
N ARG A 21 14.51 -19.25 23.88
CA ARG A 21 13.70 -18.74 22.76
C ARG A 21 14.16 -17.36 22.29
N ILE A 22 13.81 -17.07 21.06
CA ILE A 22 13.86 -15.74 20.49
C ILE A 22 12.44 -15.27 20.17
N CYS A 23 12.10 -14.08 20.61
CA CYS A 23 10.81 -13.45 20.31
C CYS A 23 11.04 -12.28 19.37
N VAL A 24 10.29 -12.23 18.27
CA VAL A 24 10.27 -11.12 17.33
C VAL A 24 8.89 -10.48 17.36
N VAL A 25 8.85 -9.18 17.63
CA VAL A 25 7.61 -8.42 17.69
C VAL A 25 7.62 -7.37 16.59
N ASP A 26 6.51 -7.26 15.89
CA ASP A 26 6.27 -6.27 14.84
C ASP A 26 5.01 -5.45 15.17
N TYR A 27 5.13 -4.14 15.21
CA TYR A 27 4.04 -3.24 15.54
C TYR A 27 3.41 -2.66 14.27
N LYS A 28 2.11 -2.89 14.11
CA LYS A 28 1.35 -2.43 12.95
C LYS A 28 0.27 -1.42 13.36
N ASN A 29 0.51 -0.14 13.06
CA ASN A 29 -0.42 0.95 13.41
C ASN A 29 -1.64 1.06 12.47
N GLY A 30 -1.69 0.26 11.39
CA GLY A 30 -2.79 0.30 10.43
C GLY A 30 -4.11 -0.24 11.00
N SER A 31 -5.23 0.36 10.60
CA SER A 31 -6.59 -0.05 11.01
C SER A 31 -7.36 -0.81 9.92
N GLY A 32 -6.78 -0.99 8.72
CA GLY A 32 -7.51 -1.49 7.55
C GLY A 32 -7.67 -3.01 7.54
N VAL A 33 -6.56 -3.74 7.53
CA VAL A 33 -6.56 -5.20 7.38
C VAL A 33 -5.86 -5.82 8.57
N SER A 34 -6.53 -6.77 9.22
CA SER A 34 -5.94 -7.58 10.26
C SER A 34 -4.86 -8.49 9.67
N VAL A 35 -3.68 -8.52 10.31
CA VAL A 35 -2.54 -9.34 9.87
C VAL A 35 -2.37 -10.49 10.85
N GLU A 36 -2.29 -11.71 10.35
CA GLU A 36 -2.06 -12.91 11.15
C GLU A 36 -0.56 -13.13 11.38
N ALA A 37 -0.21 -13.63 12.56
CA ALA A 37 1.15 -14.04 12.88
C ALA A 37 1.44 -15.48 12.41
N ASP A 38 0.39 -16.31 12.33
CA ASP A 38 0.50 -17.73 11.94
C ASP A 38 1.06 -17.86 10.52
N ASN A 39 2.17 -18.58 10.40
CA ASN A 39 2.86 -18.81 9.14
C ASN A 39 3.12 -17.52 8.32
N ASN A 40 3.29 -16.38 8.99
CA ASN A 40 3.52 -15.10 8.35
C ASN A 40 4.94 -15.03 7.77
N PRO A 41 5.13 -14.96 6.43
CA PRO A 41 6.46 -15.02 5.82
C PRO A 41 7.37 -13.85 6.23
N GLN A 42 6.83 -12.66 6.46
CA GLN A 42 7.60 -11.50 6.93
C GLN A 42 8.18 -11.79 8.31
N MET A 43 7.34 -12.25 9.21
CA MET A 43 7.74 -12.56 10.59
C MET A 43 8.73 -13.72 10.64
N MET A 44 8.50 -14.75 9.83
CA MET A 44 9.40 -15.91 9.71
C MET A 44 10.79 -15.50 9.19
N LEU A 45 10.85 -14.62 8.19
CA LEU A 45 12.12 -14.05 7.69
C LEU A 45 12.83 -13.20 8.74
N TYR A 46 12.09 -12.43 9.53
CA TYR A 46 12.66 -11.69 10.67
C TYR A 46 13.21 -12.65 11.74
N GLY A 47 12.50 -13.74 12.00
CA GLY A 47 12.94 -14.82 12.88
C GLY A 47 14.26 -15.43 12.43
N LEU A 48 14.40 -15.79 11.15
CA LEU A 48 15.64 -16.29 10.55
C LEU A 48 16.78 -15.28 10.64
N GLY A 49 16.51 -14.02 10.38
CA GLY A 49 17.48 -12.92 10.50
C GLY A 49 17.96 -12.75 11.94
N ALA A 50 17.03 -12.80 12.90
CA ALA A 50 17.34 -12.71 14.32
C ALA A 50 18.18 -13.89 14.79
N LEU A 51 17.80 -15.13 14.44
CA LEU A 51 18.58 -16.34 14.75
C LEU A 51 20.01 -16.21 14.23
N HIS A 52 20.18 -15.84 12.98
CA HIS A 52 21.50 -15.66 12.37
C HIS A 52 22.34 -14.59 13.09
N THR A 53 21.72 -13.47 13.47
CA THR A 53 22.40 -12.36 14.14
C THR A 53 22.86 -12.75 15.54
N TYR A 54 22.06 -13.49 16.27
CA TYR A 54 22.32 -13.81 17.68
C TYR A 54 22.93 -15.20 17.89
N SER A 55 23.12 -16.01 16.85
CA SER A 55 23.73 -17.34 16.94
C SER A 55 25.13 -17.32 17.54
N ALA A 56 25.93 -16.29 17.27
CA ALA A 56 27.28 -16.16 17.81
C ALA A 56 27.30 -16.00 19.35
N VAL A 57 26.21 -15.48 19.94
CA VAL A 57 26.11 -15.23 21.39
C VAL A 57 25.42 -16.36 22.12
N TYR A 58 24.34 -16.86 21.58
CA TYR A 58 23.44 -17.81 22.25
C TYR A 58 23.59 -19.25 21.73
N GLY A 59 24.12 -19.43 20.52
CA GLY A 59 24.36 -20.76 19.93
C GLY A 59 23.13 -21.65 19.98
N ASP A 60 23.36 -22.91 20.32
CA ASP A 60 22.31 -23.94 20.41
C ASP A 60 21.38 -23.80 21.63
N SER A 61 21.55 -22.76 22.45
CA SER A 61 20.66 -22.55 23.59
C SER A 61 19.24 -22.15 23.17
N ILE A 62 19.08 -21.52 21.99
CA ILE A 62 17.77 -21.16 21.44
C ILE A 62 17.16 -22.37 20.72
N ARG A 63 15.96 -22.76 21.13
CA ARG A 63 15.21 -23.90 20.57
C ARG A 63 13.92 -23.49 19.89
N ASN A 64 13.35 -22.37 20.29
CA ASN A 64 12.04 -21.92 19.83
C ASN A 64 12.09 -20.48 19.32
N VAL A 65 11.28 -20.19 18.33
CA VAL A 65 11.02 -18.84 17.82
C VAL A 65 9.56 -18.48 18.06
N HIS A 66 9.35 -17.32 18.65
CA HIS A 66 8.04 -16.77 18.91
C HIS A 66 7.86 -15.47 18.12
N LEU A 67 6.80 -15.40 17.35
CA LEU A 67 6.52 -14.28 16.44
C LEU A 67 5.22 -13.60 16.87
N SER A 68 5.28 -12.30 17.13
CA SER A 68 4.13 -11.54 17.60
C SER A 68 3.86 -10.33 16.71
N ILE A 69 2.63 -10.14 16.31
CA ILE A 69 2.15 -8.94 15.63
C ILE A 69 1.25 -8.19 16.59
N VAL A 70 1.61 -6.93 16.88
CA VAL A 70 0.83 -6.04 17.74
C VAL A 70 0.14 -5.01 16.86
N GLN A 71 -1.18 -5.16 16.71
CA GLN A 71 -2.00 -4.29 15.85
C GLN A 71 -3.22 -3.76 16.63
N PRO A 72 -3.07 -2.72 17.45
CA PRO A 72 -4.12 -2.25 18.36
C PRO A 72 -5.41 -1.83 17.65
N ASN A 73 -5.28 -1.29 16.41
CA ASN A 73 -6.42 -0.78 15.65
C ASN A 73 -7.11 -1.83 14.77
N ALA A 74 -6.57 -3.06 14.68
CA ALA A 74 -7.14 -4.12 13.85
C ALA A 74 -6.72 -5.51 14.34
N GLY A 75 -7.39 -6.02 15.37
CA GLY A 75 -7.22 -7.39 15.82
C GLY A 75 -6.36 -7.61 17.08
N GLY A 76 -5.71 -6.56 17.60
CA GLY A 76 -4.95 -6.66 18.85
C GLY A 76 -3.60 -7.35 18.70
N VAL A 77 -3.28 -8.25 19.63
CA VAL A 77 -2.03 -9.03 19.62
C VAL A 77 -2.30 -10.42 19.06
N LYS A 78 -1.48 -10.84 18.12
CA LYS A 78 -1.50 -12.17 17.53
C LYS A 78 -0.12 -12.79 17.59
N GLU A 79 -0.07 -14.04 17.95
CA GLU A 79 1.15 -14.75 18.24
C GLU A 79 1.17 -16.10 17.54
N TRP A 80 2.37 -16.50 17.16
CA TRP A 80 2.64 -17.80 16.60
C TRP A 80 4.04 -18.28 17.01
N GLY A 81 4.17 -19.57 17.27
CA GLY A 81 5.43 -20.17 17.70
C GLY A 81 5.84 -21.33 16.81
N THR A 82 7.15 -21.46 16.57
CA THR A 82 7.74 -22.56 15.84
C THR A 82 9.06 -22.97 16.47
N THR A 83 9.59 -24.14 16.10
CA THR A 83 10.96 -24.52 16.49
C THR A 83 11.99 -23.86 15.57
N VAL A 84 13.22 -23.72 16.06
CA VAL A 84 14.34 -23.26 15.22
C VAL A 84 14.52 -24.18 14.03
N ALA A 85 14.46 -25.50 14.23
CA ALA A 85 14.62 -26.49 13.15
C ALA A 85 13.58 -26.33 12.04
N ASP A 86 12.29 -26.20 12.39
CA ASP A 86 11.20 -26.05 11.40
C ASP A 86 11.36 -24.72 10.63
N LEU A 87 11.78 -23.65 11.31
CA LEU A 87 11.97 -22.35 10.68
C LEU A 87 13.18 -22.35 9.73
N GLU A 88 14.29 -22.97 10.13
CA GLU A 88 15.47 -23.14 9.28
C GLU A 88 15.19 -24.05 8.08
N ASP A 89 14.45 -25.13 8.27
CA ASP A 89 14.01 -25.99 7.19
C ASP A 89 13.13 -25.24 6.18
N TRP A 90 12.15 -24.46 6.64
CA TRP A 90 11.35 -23.60 5.78
C TRP A 90 12.25 -22.62 5.00
N GLY A 91 13.17 -21.96 5.67
CA GLY A 91 14.10 -21.01 5.05
C GLY A 91 14.99 -21.67 3.99
N THR A 92 15.54 -22.82 4.29
CA THR A 92 16.52 -23.49 3.42
C THR A 92 15.90 -24.31 2.30
N GLN A 93 14.79 -25.02 2.58
CA GLN A 93 14.18 -25.94 1.62
C GLN A 93 13.12 -25.26 0.75
N TYR A 94 12.48 -24.20 1.24
CA TYR A 94 11.42 -23.53 0.52
C TYR A 94 11.82 -22.12 0.05
N VAL A 95 12.27 -21.24 0.96
CA VAL A 95 12.53 -19.84 0.61
C VAL A 95 13.75 -19.68 -0.26
N ARG A 96 14.87 -20.27 0.14
CA ARG A 96 16.16 -20.11 -0.57
C ARG A 96 16.09 -20.53 -2.05
N PRO A 97 15.54 -21.68 -2.42
CA PRO A 97 15.43 -22.06 -3.83
C PRO A 97 14.58 -21.07 -4.64
N LEU A 98 13.44 -20.63 -4.11
CA LEU A 98 12.57 -19.66 -4.77
C LEU A 98 13.21 -18.28 -4.88
N ALA A 99 13.91 -17.84 -3.84
CA ALA A 99 14.62 -16.57 -3.84
C ALA A 99 15.75 -16.55 -4.86
N ASN A 100 16.49 -17.65 -5.01
CA ASN A 100 17.55 -17.79 -6.02
C ASN A 100 16.98 -17.77 -7.43
N LEU A 101 15.89 -18.49 -7.70
CA LEU A 101 15.20 -18.43 -8.99
C LEU A 101 14.76 -17.01 -9.33
N ALA A 102 14.17 -16.30 -8.35
CA ALA A 102 13.76 -14.91 -8.54
C ALA A 102 14.97 -13.97 -8.77
N TRP A 103 16.06 -14.18 -8.05
CA TRP A 103 17.30 -13.43 -8.19
C TRP A 103 17.94 -13.60 -9.57
N GLU A 104 17.90 -14.81 -10.09
CA GLU A 104 18.40 -15.14 -11.42
C GLU A 104 17.43 -14.69 -12.55
N GLY A 105 16.32 -14.09 -12.21
CA GLY A 105 15.28 -13.71 -13.18
C GLY A 105 14.56 -14.91 -13.80
N LYS A 106 14.58 -16.05 -13.12
CA LYS A 106 13.94 -17.30 -13.51
C LYS A 106 12.69 -17.55 -12.67
N GLY A 107 11.90 -18.53 -13.10
CA GLY A 107 10.66 -18.92 -12.42
C GLY A 107 9.41 -18.33 -13.06
N ASP A 108 8.26 -18.82 -12.62
CA ASP A 108 6.96 -18.44 -13.16
C ASP A 108 6.36 -17.24 -12.41
N PHE A 109 5.69 -16.38 -13.17
CA PHE A 109 4.95 -15.25 -12.59
C PHE A 109 3.52 -15.71 -12.25
N ALA A 110 3.19 -15.69 -10.96
CA ALA A 110 1.86 -16.02 -10.45
C ALA A 110 1.14 -14.77 -9.92
N PRO A 111 0.20 -14.18 -10.68
CA PRO A 111 -0.53 -13.00 -10.23
C PRO A 111 -1.47 -13.31 -9.06
N GLY A 112 -1.42 -12.48 -8.01
CA GLY A 112 -2.23 -12.60 -6.80
C GLY A 112 -2.38 -11.26 -6.08
N ASP A 113 -2.89 -11.29 -4.83
CA ASP A 113 -3.11 -10.09 -4.02
C ASP A 113 -1.82 -9.32 -3.69
N TRP A 114 -0.70 -10.03 -3.67
CA TRP A 114 0.63 -9.46 -3.52
C TRP A 114 1.04 -8.53 -4.66
N CYS A 115 0.40 -8.63 -5.83
CA CYS A 115 0.67 -7.75 -6.97
C CYS A 115 0.42 -6.27 -6.66
N ARG A 116 -0.44 -5.94 -5.71
CA ARG A 116 -0.69 -4.56 -5.28
C ARG A 116 0.56 -3.86 -4.74
N PHE A 117 1.48 -4.62 -4.14
CA PHE A 117 2.74 -4.12 -3.59
C PHE A 117 3.94 -4.30 -4.52
N CYS A 118 3.77 -5.00 -5.64
CA CYS A 118 4.85 -5.31 -6.57
C CYS A 118 5.30 -4.04 -7.34
N ARG A 119 6.61 -3.77 -7.34
CA ARG A 119 7.18 -2.63 -8.09
C ARG A 119 7.02 -2.77 -9.60
N ALA A 120 7.07 -4.02 -10.12
CA ALA A 120 6.91 -4.31 -11.54
C ALA A 120 5.42 -4.46 -11.96
N LYS A 121 4.46 -4.15 -11.10
CA LYS A 121 3.03 -4.39 -11.34
C LYS A 121 2.48 -3.75 -12.61
N ALA A 122 3.02 -2.61 -13.03
CA ALA A 122 2.59 -1.91 -14.23
C ALA A 122 3.09 -2.58 -15.53
N GLN A 123 4.23 -3.27 -15.47
CA GLN A 123 4.91 -3.86 -16.63
C GLN A 123 4.81 -5.40 -16.65
N CYS A 124 4.11 -6.01 -15.71
CA CYS A 124 4.03 -7.46 -15.58
C CYS A 124 3.01 -8.05 -16.56
N THR A 125 3.48 -8.82 -17.53
CA THR A 125 2.63 -9.49 -18.54
C THR A 125 1.66 -10.50 -17.93
N ALA A 126 2.09 -11.25 -16.92
CA ALA A 126 1.24 -12.21 -16.24
C ALA A 126 0.06 -11.52 -15.52
N ARG A 127 0.31 -10.35 -14.88
CA ARG A 127 -0.75 -9.55 -14.28
C ARG A 127 -1.69 -8.98 -15.34
N ALA A 128 -1.13 -8.41 -16.41
CA ALA A 128 -1.93 -7.86 -17.51
C ALA A 128 -2.85 -8.94 -18.11
N LYS A 129 -2.30 -10.15 -18.39
CA LYS A 129 -3.09 -11.28 -18.86
C LYS A 129 -4.23 -11.62 -17.91
N LYS A 130 -3.97 -11.76 -16.61
CA LYS A 130 -5.02 -12.03 -15.61
C LYS A 130 -6.09 -10.94 -15.59
N MET A 131 -5.71 -9.66 -15.67
CA MET A 131 -6.68 -8.55 -15.69
C MET A 131 -7.52 -8.54 -16.97
N LEU A 132 -6.94 -8.87 -18.11
CA LEU A 132 -7.65 -8.94 -19.39
C LEU A 132 -8.52 -10.20 -19.50
N GLU A 133 -8.13 -11.34 -18.88
CA GLU A 133 -8.94 -12.55 -18.79
C GLU A 133 -10.21 -12.36 -17.94
N LEU A 134 -10.15 -11.49 -16.94
CA LEU A 134 -11.33 -11.12 -16.13
C LEU A 134 -12.36 -10.33 -16.94
N TYR A 135 -12.00 -9.86 -18.13
CA TYR A 135 -12.86 -9.11 -19.03
C TYR A 135 -12.84 -9.76 -20.44
N PRO A 136 -13.58 -10.86 -20.69
CA PRO A 136 -13.70 -11.42 -22.02
C PRO A 136 -14.53 -10.48 -22.89
N LEU A 137 -13.87 -9.57 -23.58
CA LEU A 137 -14.47 -8.87 -24.71
C LEU A 137 -14.73 -9.93 -25.79
N LYS A 138 -15.98 -10.37 -25.93
CA LYS A 138 -16.39 -11.25 -27.01
C LYS A 138 -15.98 -10.62 -28.35
N GLY A 139 -15.00 -11.20 -29.02
CA GLY A 139 -14.56 -10.78 -30.37
C GLY A 139 -13.25 -10.01 -30.45
N ALA A 140 -12.60 -9.68 -29.34
CA ALA A 140 -11.23 -9.23 -29.35
C ALA A 140 -10.38 -10.30 -28.63
N GLU A 141 -9.87 -11.24 -29.38
CA GLU A 141 -8.60 -11.85 -28.96
C GLU A 141 -7.61 -10.66 -28.94
N PRO A 142 -7.00 -10.35 -27.79
CA PRO A 142 -6.00 -9.32 -27.78
C PRO A 142 -4.88 -9.78 -28.73
N GLU A 143 -4.61 -9.03 -29.78
CA GLU A 143 -3.36 -9.19 -30.56
C GLU A 143 -2.12 -9.13 -29.66
N VAL A 144 -2.32 -8.71 -28.42
CA VAL A 144 -1.37 -8.66 -27.31
C VAL A 144 -1.49 -9.89 -26.39
N ALA A 145 -1.93 -11.03 -26.88
CA ALA A 145 -1.63 -12.27 -26.17
C ALA A 145 -0.13 -12.55 -26.37
N PRO A 146 0.69 -12.46 -25.34
CA PRO A 146 2.11 -12.77 -25.53
C PRO A 146 2.19 -14.25 -25.92
N LYS A 147 2.55 -14.51 -27.16
CA LYS A 147 3.15 -15.79 -27.56
C LYS A 147 4.51 -15.83 -26.88
N THR A 148 4.54 -16.14 -25.61
CA THR A 148 5.80 -16.18 -24.88
C THR A 148 5.90 -17.37 -23.98
N GLU A 149 6.73 -18.24 -24.42
CA GLU A 149 7.55 -19.07 -23.56
C GLU A 149 8.49 -18.11 -22.78
N GLY A 150 8.16 -17.82 -21.54
CA GLY A 150 8.92 -16.96 -20.65
C GLY A 150 8.21 -15.63 -20.31
N ALA A 151 8.19 -15.27 -19.04
CA ALA A 151 7.67 -13.99 -18.59
C ALA A 151 8.67 -12.87 -18.96
N ARG A 152 8.20 -11.85 -19.68
CA ARG A 152 8.95 -10.66 -20.02
C ARG A 152 8.25 -9.40 -19.53
N LEU A 153 8.95 -8.29 -19.50
CA LEU A 153 8.34 -6.98 -19.28
C LEU A 153 7.58 -6.52 -20.53
N LEU A 154 6.51 -5.77 -20.30
CA LEU A 154 5.76 -5.11 -21.36
C LEU A 154 6.62 -4.04 -22.01
N THR A 155 6.47 -3.88 -23.32
CA THR A 155 7.01 -2.75 -24.08
C THR A 155 6.14 -1.51 -23.85
N ASP A 156 6.67 -0.31 -24.13
CA ASP A 156 5.94 0.95 -24.00
C ASP A 156 4.68 0.99 -24.89
N ALA A 157 4.75 0.38 -26.09
CA ALA A 157 3.59 0.26 -26.99
C ALA A 157 2.48 -0.60 -26.36
N GLU A 158 2.82 -1.77 -25.81
CA GLU A 158 1.87 -2.63 -25.12
C GLU A 158 1.26 -1.95 -23.87
N ILE A 159 2.05 -1.13 -23.15
CA ILE A 159 1.56 -0.33 -22.03
C ILE A 159 0.54 0.71 -22.53
N GLY A 160 0.79 1.38 -23.65
CA GLY A 160 -0.12 2.35 -24.26
C GLY A 160 -1.46 1.72 -24.65
N ASP A 161 -1.44 0.56 -25.30
CA ASP A 161 -2.65 -0.17 -25.70
C ASP A 161 -3.46 -0.63 -24.47
N ILE A 162 -2.77 -1.15 -23.45
CA ILE A 162 -3.42 -1.56 -22.19
C ILE A 162 -4.03 -0.35 -21.50
N LEU A 163 -3.34 0.79 -21.42
CA LEU A 163 -3.86 2.01 -20.80
C LEU A 163 -5.13 2.50 -21.49
N THR A 164 -5.15 2.52 -22.83
CA THR A 164 -6.32 2.93 -23.62
C THR A 164 -7.55 2.07 -23.28
N ARG A 165 -7.37 0.75 -23.15
CA ARG A 165 -8.46 -0.18 -22.79
C ARG A 165 -8.81 -0.09 -21.31
N ALA A 166 -7.82 0.14 -20.42
CA ALA A 166 -8.01 0.20 -18.99
C ALA A 166 -8.80 1.43 -18.53
N LEU A 167 -8.80 2.52 -19.29
CA LEU A 167 -9.62 3.70 -18.99
C LEU A 167 -11.12 3.37 -19.03
N ASP A 168 -11.58 2.70 -20.07
CA ASP A 168 -12.98 2.26 -20.18
C ASP A 168 -13.35 1.29 -19.06
N LEU A 169 -12.43 0.37 -18.71
CA LEU A 169 -12.62 -0.56 -17.59
C LEU A 169 -12.71 0.18 -16.25
N GLN A 170 -11.88 1.19 -16.05
CA GLN A 170 -11.91 2.00 -14.83
C GLN A 170 -13.23 2.75 -14.68
N ASP A 171 -13.73 3.37 -15.75
CA ASP A 171 -15.01 4.06 -15.76
C ASP A 171 -16.18 3.10 -15.53
N TRP A 172 -16.11 1.91 -16.11
CA TRP A 172 -17.12 0.90 -15.88
C TRP A 172 -17.11 0.37 -14.44
N VAL A 173 -15.95 0.09 -13.85
CA VAL A 173 -15.82 -0.30 -12.44
C VAL A 173 -16.39 0.78 -11.53
N LYS A 174 -16.11 2.05 -11.80
CA LYS A 174 -16.71 3.17 -11.06
C LYS A 174 -18.22 3.16 -11.17
N SER A 175 -18.75 2.98 -12.36
CA SER A 175 -20.21 2.89 -12.58
C SER A 175 -20.86 1.72 -11.82
N LEU A 176 -20.17 0.58 -11.72
CA LEU A 176 -20.64 -0.55 -10.92
C LEU A 176 -20.61 -0.24 -9.41
N GLN A 177 -19.58 0.49 -8.93
CA GLN A 177 -19.51 0.92 -7.54
C GLN A 177 -20.62 1.90 -7.19
N ASP A 178 -20.88 2.89 -8.05
CA ASP A 178 -21.94 3.86 -7.88
C ASP A 178 -23.32 3.18 -7.87
N TYR A 179 -23.54 2.22 -8.79
CA TYR A 179 -24.76 1.40 -8.80
C TYR A 179 -24.92 0.56 -7.53
N ALA A 180 -23.84 -0.10 -7.09
CA ALA A 180 -23.87 -0.94 -5.88
C ALA A 180 -24.16 -0.10 -4.63
N LEU A 181 -23.61 1.11 -4.54
CA LEU A 181 -23.90 2.05 -3.46
C LEU A 181 -25.37 2.47 -3.48
N SER A 182 -25.89 2.92 -4.64
CA SER A 182 -27.29 3.29 -4.79
C SER A 182 -28.23 2.13 -4.44
N ALA A 183 -27.94 0.92 -4.93
CA ALA A 183 -28.70 -0.27 -4.62
C ALA A 183 -28.74 -0.58 -3.12
N ALA A 184 -27.59 -0.45 -2.45
CA ALA A 184 -27.49 -0.69 -1.01
C ALA A 184 -28.24 0.37 -0.19
N LEU A 185 -28.24 1.62 -0.61
CA LEU A 185 -29.02 2.71 0.00
C LEU A 185 -30.54 2.50 -0.20
N ASP A 186 -30.94 1.91 -1.33
CA ASP A 186 -32.33 1.50 -1.60
C ASP A 186 -32.75 0.21 -0.87
N GLY A 187 -31.89 -0.37 -0.03
CA GLY A 187 -32.15 -1.61 0.70
C GLY A 187 -32.00 -2.89 -0.11
N ARG A 188 -31.44 -2.81 -1.33
CA ARG A 188 -31.14 -3.98 -2.16
C ARG A 188 -29.78 -4.57 -1.77
N GLU A 189 -29.70 -5.89 -1.66
CA GLU A 189 -28.46 -6.57 -1.34
C GLU A 189 -27.64 -6.82 -2.61
N ILE A 190 -26.37 -6.41 -2.58
CA ILE A 190 -25.35 -6.75 -3.58
C ILE A 190 -24.37 -7.70 -2.92
N LYS A 191 -24.35 -8.96 -3.34
CA LYS A 191 -23.53 -10.01 -2.73
C LYS A 191 -22.06 -9.59 -2.62
N GLY A 192 -21.52 -9.61 -1.39
CA GLY A 192 -20.14 -9.24 -1.11
C GLY A 192 -19.89 -7.72 -0.97
N TRP A 193 -20.94 -6.88 -1.09
CA TRP A 193 -20.83 -5.42 -0.97
C TRP A 193 -21.87 -4.89 0.01
N LYS A 194 -21.46 -3.86 0.78
CA LYS A 194 -22.37 -3.14 1.69
C LYS A 194 -22.01 -1.66 1.67
N ALA A 195 -23.03 -0.81 1.84
CA ALA A 195 -22.80 0.59 2.14
C ALA A 195 -22.18 0.72 3.53
N VAL A 196 -21.17 1.54 3.65
CA VAL A 196 -20.52 1.91 4.92
C VAL A 196 -20.53 3.43 5.03
N GLU A 197 -20.66 3.93 6.24
CA GLU A 197 -20.51 5.36 6.47
C GLU A 197 -19.12 5.82 6.04
N GLY A 198 -19.08 6.95 5.35
CA GLY A 198 -17.81 7.59 4.98
C GLY A 198 -17.02 8.02 6.22
N ARG A 199 -15.79 8.46 6.02
CA ARG A 199 -15.00 9.05 7.11
C ARG A 199 -15.76 10.23 7.69
N VAL A 200 -16.03 10.18 8.99
CA VAL A 200 -16.56 11.32 9.73
C VAL A 200 -15.50 12.43 9.69
N SER A 201 -15.81 13.52 8.99
CA SER A 201 -15.04 14.76 9.08
C SER A 201 -15.62 15.60 10.21
N ARG A 202 -14.73 16.22 11.00
CA ARG A 202 -15.16 17.22 11.96
C ARG A 202 -15.22 18.56 11.25
N ASP A 203 -16.33 19.24 11.38
CA ASP A 203 -16.52 20.57 10.85
C ASP A 203 -17.18 21.46 11.90
N TRP A 204 -17.15 22.77 11.72
CA TRP A 204 -17.74 23.72 12.65
C TRP A 204 -19.26 23.70 12.54
N ALA A 205 -19.94 23.44 13.64
CA ALA A 205 -21.40 23.56 13.70
C ALA A 205 -21.82 25.01 13.43
N GLY A 206 -22.67 25.23 12.44
CA GLY A 206 -23.12 26.56 12.05
C GLY A 206 -22.14 27.35 11.15
N GLY A 207 -21.05 26.69 10.70
CA GLY A 207 -20.05 27.30 9.83
C GLY A 207 -18.93 28.04 10.58
N THR A 208 -17.87 28.35 9.84
CA THR A 208 -16.60 28.90 10.39
C THR A 208 -16.81 30.23 11.13
N ASP A 209 -17.59 31.15 10.55
CA ASP A 209 -17.75 32.50 11.13
C ASP A 209 -18.51 32.48 12.47
N GLN A 210 -19.53 31.65 12.57
CA GLN A 210 -20.29 31.50 13.82
C GLN A 210 -19.45 30.81 14.89
N ALA A 211 -18.72 29.77 14.51
CA ALA A 211 -17.83 29.04 15.40
C ALA A 211 -16.71 29.95 15.94
N PHE A 212 -16.10 30.78 15.09
CA PHE A 212 -15.02 31.68 15.48
C PHE A 212 -15.47 32.76 16.44
N LYS A 213 -16.69 33.32 16.24
CA LYS A 213 -17.30 34.21 17.21
C LYS A 213 -17.46 33.58 18.60
N LEU A 214 -18.03 32.37 18.63
CA LEU A 214 -18.22 31.63 19.88
C LEU A 214 -16.90 31.26 20.54
N LEU A 215 -15.86 30.95 19.79
CA LEU A 215 -14.53 30.67 20.32
C LEU A 215 -13.86 31.93 20.89
N ALA A 216 -13.99 33.07 20.22
CA ALA A 216 -13.51 34.35 20.73
C ALA A 216 -14.22 34.75 22.04
N GLU A 217 -15.54 34.58 22.13
CA GLU A 217 -16.32 34.78 23.35
C GLU A 217 -15.89 33.86 24.51
N ARG A 218 -15.32 32.68 24.19
CA ARG A 218 -14.77 31.72 25.15
C ARG A 218 -13.31 31.98 25.52
N GLY A 219 -12.72 33.08 25.03
CA GLY A 219 -11.38 33.51 25.38
C GLY A 219 -10.27 32.93 24.47
N ILE A 220 -10.62 32.36 23.31
CA ILE A 220 -9.61 31.98 22.32
C ILE A 220 -9.19 33.23 21.55
N GLU A 221 -7.89 33.51 21.53
CA GLU A 221 -7.35 34.65 20.80
C GLU A 221 -7.60 34.52 19.29
N GLU A 222 -8.03 35.60 18.66
CA GLU A 222 -8.34 35.63 17.22
C GLU A 222 -7.16 35.19 16.35
N ALA A 223 -5.94 35.47 16.79
CA ALA A 223 -4.72 35.05 16.10
C ALA A 223 -4.56 33.53 15.97
N LEU A 224 -5.16 32.73 16.88
CA LEU A 224 -5.16 31.26 16.83
C LEU A 224 -6.25 30.68 15.92
N LEU A 225 -7.25 31.51 15.56
CA LEU A 225 -8.36 31.08 14.70
C LEU A 225 -8.03 31.21 13.22
N TRP A 226 -6.98 31.93 12.86
CA TRP A 226 -6.60 32.21 11.49
C TRP A 226 -5.17 31.72 11.19
N GLU A 227 -5.04 30.86 10.19
CA GLU A 227 -3.74 30.46 9.67
C GLU A 227 -3.35 31.40 8.52
N ARG A 228 -2.24 32.14 8.65
CA ARG A 228 -1.70 32.92 7.55
C ARG A 228 -1.05 32.00 6.54
N LYS A 229 -1.70 31.81 5.40
CA LYS A 229 -1.15 31.09 4.23
C LYS A 229 -0.68 32.11 3.19
N PRO A 230 0.49 31.87 2.52
CA PRO A 230 0.86 32.66 1.36
C PRO A 230 -0.26 32.67 0.34
N VAL A 231 -0.61 33.83 -0.17
CA VAL A 231 -1.60 33.95 -1.23
C VAL A 231 -1.01 33.36 -2.50
N THR A 232 -1.77 32.51 -3.18
CA THR A 232 -1.34 31.95 -4.47
C THR A 232 -1.31 33.04 -5.55
N VAL A 233 -0.51 32.83 -6.61
CA VAL A 233 -0.47 33.72 -7.79
C VAL A 233 -1.87 34.01 -8.30
N ALA A 234 -2.68 32.97 -8.50
CA ALA A 234 -4.06 33.10 -8.96
C ALA A 234 -4.97 33.85 -7.95
N GLY A 235 -4.73 33.67 -6.65
CA GLY A 235 -5.45 34.39 -5.59
C GLY A 235 -5.14 35.89 -5.60
N LEU A 236 -3.88 36.23 -5.78
CA LEU A 236 -3.45 37.64 -5.87
C LEU A 236 -3.94 38.31 -7.16
N GLU A 237 -3.88 37.62 -8.30
CA GLU A 237 -4.45 38.09 -9.57
C GLU A 237 -5.95 38.36 -9.46
N LYS A 238 -6.70 37.48 -8.79
CA LYS A 238 -8.13 37.66 -8.54
C LYS A 238 -8.44 38.84 -7.64
N ALA A 239 -7.59 39.10 -6.64
CA ALA A 239 -7.78 40.20 -5.70
C ALA A 239 -7.46 41.57 -6.31
N LEU A 240 -6.39 41.69 -7.11
CA LEU A 240 -5.94 42.94 -7.71
C LEU A 240 -6.57 43.22 -9.09
N GLY A 241 -7.09 42.21 -9.72
CA GLY A 241 -7.49 42.28 -11.13
C GLY A 241 -6.29 42.12 -12.08
N LYS A 242 -6.53 41.51 -13.26
CA LYS A 242 -5.50 41.09 -14.20
C LYS A 242 -4.53 42.20 -14.60
N LYS A 243 -5.01 43.41 -14.84
CA LYS A 243 -4.21 44.53 -15.31
C LYS A 243 -3.25 45.04 -14.25
N ALA A 244 -3.75 45.30 -13.04
CA ALA A 244 -2.92 45.73 -11.93
C ALA A 244 -1.94 44.66 -11.46
N PHE A 245 -2.35 43.42 -11.52
CA PHE A 245 -1.49 42.29 -11.19
C PHE A 245 -0.31 42.15 -12.18
N GLU A 246 -0.51 42.29 -13.47
CA GLU A 246 0.55 42.25 -14.48
C GLU A 246 1.54 43.38 -14.32
N GLU A 247 1.05 44.61 -13.99
CA GLU A 247 1.89 45.79 -13.74
C GLU A 247 2.78 45.64 -12.49
N ILE A 248 2.29 44.97 -11.43
CA ILE A 248 2.97 44.91 -10.14
C ILE A 248 3.84 43.65 -10.00
N ALA A 249 3.42 42.53 -10.58
CA ALA A 249 3.99 41.21 -10.34
C ALA A 249 4.41 40.47 -11.59
N GLY A 250 4.19 41.02 -12.78
CA GLY A 250 4.43 40.31 -14.06
C GLY A 250 5.88 39.87 -14.25
N ASP A 251 6.85 40.64 -13.75
CA ASP A 251 8.29 40.38 -13.86
C ASP A 251 8.83 39.33 -12.86
N ILE A 252 8.08 39.05 -11.78
CA ILE A 252 8.49 38.09 -10.73
C ILE A 252 7.81 36.73 -10.86
N ILE A 253 6.97 36.54 -11.88
CA ILE A 253 6.28 35.30 -12.13
C ILE A 253 7.07 34.43 -13.10
N CYS A 254 7.41 33.20 -12.66
CA CYS A 254 7.93 32.19 -13.55
C CYS A 254 6.83 31.19 -13.94
N ARG A 255 6.78 30.82 -15.22
CA ARG A 255 5.91 29.73 -15.71
C ARG A 255 6.71 28.43 -15.62
N THR A 256 6.35 27.60 -14.67
CA THR A 256 6.83 26.21 -14.64
C THR A 256 5.91 25.32 -15.46
N ALA A 257 6.48 24.48 -16.31
CA ALA A 257 5.69 23.46 -17.00
C ALA A 257 4.98 22.59 -15.98
N GLY A 258 3.68 22.40 -16.17
CA GLY A 258 2.93 21.44 -15.37
C GLY A 258 3.56 20.06 -15.46
N LYS A 259 3.48 19.26 -14.41
CA LYS A 259 3.83 17.84 -14.54
C LYS A 259 2.90 17.24 -15.58
N PRO A 260 3.43 16.49 -16.56
CA PRO A 260 2.62 15.82 -17.56
C PRO A 260 1.65 14.83 -16.94
#